data_78466d9080a6f1a15414ee1de05d94db
#
_entry.id   78466d9080a6f1a15414ee1de05d94db
#
_cell.length_a   1.000
_cell.length_b   1.000
_cell.length_c   1.000
_cell.angle_alpha   90.00
_cell.angle_beta   90.00
_cell.angle_gamma   90.00
#
_symmetry.space_group_name_H-M   'P 1'
#
loop_
_entity.id
_entity.type
_entity.pdbx_description
1 polymer ?
#
loop_
_entity_poly.entity_id
_entity_poly.type
_entity_poly.pdbx_seq_one_letter_code
_entity_poly.pdbx_strand_id
1 'polypeptide(L)'
;DEMSIESRLTLCNMAVEFGAMTGIMSPDEKTIDYISGKAFAPKEEEQELAEEYWAKLKSDEDAHFSKVIEIDASKLSSYVTWGTSPEHAIEIEEKIPSINQANSSKENESIKKALEYMGLQENDAIKGTKIDAAFIGSCTNSRLSDLRVAASILEGKKIAPGIKAICVPGSSTVKKDAESEGLDKIFISAGFEWRESGCSMCFFAGGESFGENERVIST
;
A
#
# COMPACT_ATOMS: atom_id res chain seq x y z
N ASP A 1 10.21 -4.25 -16.12
CA ASP A 1 9.79 -3.25 -17.12
C ASP A 1 8.28 -3.08 -17.26
N GLU A 2 7.46 -4.05 -16.82
CA GLU A 2 5.99 -3.91 -16.89
C GLU A 2 5.38 -3.20 -15.68
N MET A 3 6.08 -3.20 -14.55
CA MET A 3 5.60 -2.62 -13.30
C MET A 3 5.39 -1.10 -13.42
N SER A 4 4.27 -0.60 -12.90
CA SER A 4 3.98 0.83 -12.84
C SER A 4 4.94 1.57 -11.88
N ILE A 5 5.09 2.87 -12.03
CA ILE A 5 5.92 3.68 -11.12
C ILE A 5 5.38 3.62 -9.70
N GLU A 6 4.06 3.63 -9.52
CA GLU A 6 3.42 3.53 -8.20
C GLU A 6 3.79 2.23 -7.50
N SER A 7 3.76 1.10 -8.22
CA SER A 7 4.17 -0.20 -7.67
C SER A 7 5.64 -0.23 -7.30
N ARG A 8 6.52 0.37 -8.12
CA ARG A 8 7.96 0.50 -7.82
C ARG A 8 8.20 1.33 -6.57
N LEU A 9 7.50 2.45 -6.43
CA LEU A 9 7.57 3.29 -5.24
C LEU A 9 7.10 2.55 -3.99
N THR A 10 6.04 1.73 -4.09
CA THR A 10 5.55 0.90 -2.99
C THR A 10 6.60 -0.13 -2.56
N LEU A 11 7.22 -0.84 -3.51
CA LEU A 11 8.28 -1.80 -3.20
C LEU A 11 9.49 -1.14 -2.51
N CYS A 12 9.93 0.03 -2.99
CA CYS A 12 11.02 0.76 -2.35
C CYS A 12 10.64 1.25 -0.95
N ASN A 13 9.40 1.73 -0.78
CA ASN A 13 8.92 2.20 0.52
C ASN A 13 8.83 1.05 1.54
N MET A 14 8.31 -0.10 1.13
CA MET A 14 8.14 -1.26 2.01
C MET A 14 9.43 -2.09 2.21
N ALA A 15 10.54 -1.69 1.63
CA ALA A 15 11.82 -2.38 1.84
C ALA A 15 12.27 -2.37 3.31
N VAL A 16 11.89 -1.34 4.07
CA VAL A 16 12.19 -1.21 5.49
C VAL A 16 11.48 -2.29 6.32
N GLU A 17 10.23 -2.59 6.01
CA GLU A 17 9.45 -3.67 6.65
C GLU A 17 10.06 -5.04 6.36
N PHE A 18 10.76 -5.17 5.24
CA PHE A 18 11.57 -6.35 4.89
C PHE A 18 12.90 -6.44 5.65
N GLY A 19 13.22 -5.45 6.47
CA GLY A 19 14.47 -5.36 7.21
C GLY A 19 15.65 -4.78 6.41
N ALA A 20 15.40 -4.23 5.22
CA ALA A 20 16.40 -3.54 4.44
C ALA A 20 16.55 -2.07 4.88
N MET A 21 17.72 -1.49 4.62
CA MET A 21 17.94 -0.06 4.89
C MET A 21 17.24 0.83 3.85
N THR A 22 17.09 0.35 2.63
CA THR A 22 16.46 1.05 1.51
C THR A 22 16.09 0.08 0.39
N GLY A 23 15.20 0.53 -0.50
CA GLY A 23 14.88 -0.12 -1.76
C GLY A 23 15.31 0.77 -2.92
N ILE A 24 15.90 0.18 -3.94
CA ILE A 24 16.36 0.90 -5.14
C ILE A 24 15.89 0.13 -6.37
N MET A 25 15.38 0.87 -7.35
CA MET A 25 15.08 0.36 -8.69
C MET A 25 15.83 1.16 -9.73
N SER A 26 16.46 0.47 -10.69
CA SER A 26 17.12 1.13 -11.81
C SER A 26 16.08 1.92 -12.62
N PRO A 27 16.39 3.17 -12.99
CA PRO A 27 15.51 3.95 -13.84
C PRO A 27 15.45 3.36 -15.26
N ASP A 28 14.29 3.48 -15.88
CA ASP A 28 14.01 3.12 -17.26
C ASP A 28 13.14 4.20 -17.93
N GLU A 29 12.69 3.97 -19.16
CA GLU A 29 11.85 4.92 -19.91
C GLU A 29 10.60 5.34 -19.11
N LYS A 30 9.93 4.40 -18.40
CA LYS A 30 8.78 4.76 -17.56
C LYS A 30 9.14 5.72 -16.44
N THR A 31 10.34 5.60 -15.88
CA THR A 31 10.83 6.50 -14.84
C THR A 31 11.06 7.90 -15.41
N ILE A 32 11.65 7.97 -16.60
CA ILE A 32 11.90 9.22 -17.32
C ILE A 32 10.57 9.89 -17.66
N ASP A 33 9.64 9.17 -18.26
CA ASP A 33 8.31 9.65 -18.60
C ASP A 33 7.55 10.18 -17.38
N TYR A 34 7.64 9.48 -16.27
CA TYR A 34 6.99 9.89 -15.02
C TYR A 34 7.54 11.20 -14.45
N ILE A 35 8.85 11.43 -14.59
CA ILE A 35 9.54 12.63 -14.12
C ILE A 35 9.33 13.80 -15.09
N SER A 36 9.31 13.54 -16.37
CA SER A 36 9.21 14.55 -17.42
C SER A 36 8.02 15.47 -17.22
N GLY A 37 8.23 16.77 -17.38
CA GLY A 37 7.20 17.78 -17.22
C GLY A 37 6.80 18.12 -15.78
N LYS A 38 7.38 17.46 -14.78
CA LYS A 38 7.16 17.85 -13.38
C LYS A 38 7.81 19.19 -13.07
N ALA A 39 7.29 19.91 -12.09
CA ALA A 39 7.71 21.29 -11.76
C ALA A 39 9.21 21.43 -11.45
N PHE A 40 9.81 20.40 -10.87
CA PHE A 40 11.22 20.36 -10.45
C PHE A 40 12.06 19.38 -11.28
N ALA A 41 11.52 18.83 -12.36
CA ALA A 41 12.29 18.00 -13.28
C ALA A 41 13.32 18.85 -14.04
N PRO A 42 14.45 18.25 -14.44
CA PRO A 42 15.38 18.88 -15.37
C PRO A 42 14.67 19.29 -16.66
N LYS A 43 15.15 20.35 -17.29
CA LYS A 43 14.56 20.89 -18.52
C LYS A 43 15.61 21.09 -19.58
N GLU A 44 15.20 21.02 -20.85
CA GLU A 44 16.05 21.28 -22.01
C GLU A 44 17.38 20.51 -21.95
N GLU A 45 18.51 21.20 -22.08
CA GLU A 45 19.84 20.58 -22.06
C GLU A 45 20.15 19.82 -20.76
N GLU A 46 19.60 20.25 -19.62
CA GLU A 46 19.76 19.56 -18.36
C GLU A 46 19.03 18.20 -18.36
N GLN A 47 17.94 18.09 -19.09
CA GLN A 47 17.18 16.83 -19.21
C GLN A 47 18.01 15.78 -19.95
N GLU A 48 18.62 16.14 -21.09
CA GLU A 48 19.47 15.21 -21.85
C GLU A 48 20.64 14.69 -21.00
N LEU A 49 21.32 15.57 -20.28
CA LEU A 49 22.40 15.19 -19.37
C LEU A 49 21.92 14.29 -18.21
N ALA A 50 20.75 14.57 -17.68
CA ALA A 50 20.15 13.76 -16.63
C ALA A 50 19.79 12.36 -17.14
N GLU A 51 19.18 12.24 -18.29
CA GLU A 51 18.82 10.98 -18.92
C GLU A 51 20.05 10.12 -19.24
N GLU A 52 21.13 10.74 -19.79
CA GLU A 52 22.41 10.05 -19.98
C GLU A 52 23.01 9.54 -18.66
N TYR A 53 22.89 10.30 -17.59
CA TYR A 53 23.35 9.88 -16.28
C TYR A 53 22.49 8.76 -15.71
N TRP A 54 21.17 8.91 -15.76
CA TRP A 54 20.22 7.92 -15.23
C TRP A 54 20.31 6.58 -15.96
N ALA A 55 20.55 6.57 -17.25
CA ALA A 55 20.74 5.33 -18.03
C ALA A 55 21.92 4.48 -17.52
N LYS A 56 22.86 5.07 -16.80
CA LYS A 56 24.01 4.40 -16.20
C LYS A 56 23.74 3.86 -14.79
N LEU A 57 22.61 4.24 -14.18
CA LEU A 57 22.24 3.84 -12.80
C LEU A 57 21.58 2.44 -12.78
N LYS A 58 22.32 1.45 -13.19
CA LYS A 58 21.94 0.03 -13.13
C LYS A 58 23.06 -0.78 -12.53
N SER A 59 22.74 -1.96 -12.01
CA SER A 59 23.74 -2.88 -11.50
C SER A 59 24.71 -3.30 -12.62
N ASP A 60 25.98 -3.45 -12.26
CA ASP A 60 26.99 -3.98 -13.17
C ASP A 60 26.67 -5.43 -13.55
N GLU A 61 27.12 -5.88 -14.75
CA GLU A 61 26.85 -7.23 -15.24
C GLU A 61 27.44 -8.33 -14.34
N ASP A 62 28.54 -8.02 -13.66
CA ASP A 62 29.25 -8.88 -12.73
C ASP A 62 28.92 -8.61 -11.25
N ALA A 63 27.86 -7.86 -10.97
CA ALA A 63 27.45 -7.55 -9.62
C ALA A 63 27.12 -8.81 -8.81
N HIS A 64 27.71 -8.91 -7.62
CA HIS A 64 27.43 -10.00 -6.69
C HIS A 64 26.36 -9.61 -5.66
N PHE A 65 25.28 -10.38 -5.64
CA PHE A 65 24.19 -10.22 -4.68
C PHE A 65 24.31 -11.26 -3.56
N SER A 66 24.19 -10.85 -2.33
CA SER A 66 24.20 -11.75 -1.17
C SER A 66 23.01 -12.74 -1.18
N LYS A 67 21.92 -12.35 -1.79
CA LYS A 67 20.71 -13.16 -1.98
C LYS A 67 19.94 -12.70 -3.19
N VAL A 68 19.46 -13.65 -3.99
CA VAL A 68 18.52 -13.42 -5.09
C VAL A 68 17.21 -14.11 -4.75
N ILE A 69 16.10 -13.41 -4.92
CA ILE A 69 14.75 -13.95 -4.72
C ILE A 69 14.00 -13.76 -6.03
N GLU A 70 13.54 -14.84 -6.61
CA GLU A 70 12.72 -14.83 -7.82
C GLU A 70 11.27 -15.11 -7.45
N ILE A 71 10.36 -14.25 -7.89
CA ILE A 71 8.92 -14.37 -7.65
C ILE A 71 8.19 -14.33 -8.99
N ASP A 72 7.43 -15.37 -9.26
CA ASP A 72 6.53 -15.43 -10.42
C ASP A 72 5.29 -14.59 -10.14
N ALA A 73 5.29 -13.34 -10.60
CA ALA A 73 4.20 -12.41 -10.37
C ALA A 73 2.86 -12.85 -11.00
N SER A 74 2.87 -13.77 -11.97
CA SER A 74 1.64 -14.30 -12.57
C SER A 74 0.83 -15.19 -11.61
N LYS A 75 1.44 -15.62 -10.53
CA LYS A 75 0.82 -16.45 -9.47
C LYS A 75 0.37 -15.66 -8.26
N LEU A 76 0.61 -14.35 -8.24
CA LEU A 76 0.17 -13.52 -7.13
C LEU A 76 -1.34 -13.28 -7.21
N SER A 77 -2.01 -13.44 -6.09
CA SER A 77 -3.42 -13.09 -5.88
C SER A 77 -3.54 -11.86 -4.97
N SER A 78 -4.76 -11.54 -4.55
CA SER A 78 -5.00 -10.48 -3.57
C SER A 78 -4.67 -10.97 -2.17
N TYR A 79 -3.77 -10.27 -1.48
CA TYR A 79 -3.36 -10.56 -0.12
C TYR A 79 -4.02 -9.63 0.89
N VAL A 80 -4.18 -10.14 2.11
CA VAL A 80 -4.64 -9.38 3.27
C VAL A 80 -3.83 -9.78 4.50
N THR A 81 -3.50 -8.81 5.34
CA THR A 81 -2.84 -9.08 6.63
C THR A 81 -3.91 -9.37 7.67
N TRP A 82 -3.82 -10.54 8.31
CA TRP A 82 -4.74 -10.98 9.36
C TRP A 82 -4.21 -10.70 10.79
N GLY A 83 -3.00 -10.20 10.90
CA GLY A 83 -2.31 -9.99 12.19
C GLY A 83 -1.66 -8.61 12.29
N THR A 84 -0.63 -8.52 13.10
CA THR A 84 0.05 -7.28 13.49
C THR A 84 1.40 -7.04 12.80
N SER A 85 1.75 -7.88 11.83
CA SER A 85 3.00 -7.81 11.08
C SER A 85 2.75 -8.12 9.61
N PRO A 86 3.51 -7.53 8.66
CA PRO A 86 3.41 -7.86 7.23
C PRO A 86 3.60 -9.35 6.93
N GLU A 87 4.34 -10.09 7.76
CA GLU A 87 4.49 -11.55 7.62
C GLU A 87 3.19 -12.33 7.89
N HIS A 88 2.21 -11.71 8.56
CA HIS A 88 0.89 -12.27 8.81
C HIS A 88 -0.05 -12.05 7.62
N ALA A 89 0.45 -12.09 6.39
CA ALA A 89 -0.33 -11.95 5.17
C ALA A 89 -0.71 -13.33 4.59
N ILE A 90 -1.93 -13.42 4.10
CA ILE A 90 -2.47 -14.59 3.38
C ILE A 90 -3.25 -14.14 2.15
N GLU A 91 -3.48 -15.03 1.22
CA GLU A 91 -4.43 -14.77 0.14
C GLU A 91 -5.85 -14.61 0.68
N ILE A 92 -6.64 -13.74 0.09
CA ILE A 92 -7.98 -13.38 0.60
C ILE A 92 -8.94 -14.58 0.67
N GLU A 93 -8.72 -15.61 -0.13
CA GLU A 93 -9.53 -16.83 -0.15
C GLU A 93 -9.00 -17.92 0.81
N GLU A 94 -7.86 -17.71 1.44
CA GLU A 94 -7.27 -18.65 2.38
C GLU A 94 -7.86 -18.53 3.79
N LYS A 95 -7.46 -19.47 4.63
CA LYS A 95 -7.79 -19.50 6.04
C LYS A 95 -6.62 -19.01 6.87
N ILE A 96 -6.94 -18.39 7.99
CA ILE A 96 -5.98 -17.97 9.00
C ILE A 96 -5.15 -19.20 9.43
N PRO A 97 -3.81 -19.11 9.42
CA PRO A 97 -2.94 -20.25 9.75
C PRO A 97 -3.19 -20.81 11.16
N SER A 98 -3.02 -22.11 11.28
CA SER A 98 -2.99 -22.76 12.61
C SER A 98 -1.66 -22.54 13.28
N ILE A 99 -1.67 -22.39 14.60
CA ILE A 99 -0.48 -22.29 15.46
C ILE A 99 0.45 -23.49 15.23
N ASN A 100 -0.12 -24.66 14.94
CA ASN A 100 0.67 -25.88 14.71
C ASN A 100 1.43 -25.88 13.38
N GLN A 101 1.20 -24.92 12.49
CA GLN A 101 1.91 -24.79 11.21
C GLN A 101 3.18 -23.94 11.30
N ALA A 102 3.43 -23.32 12.45
CA ALA A 102 4.61 -22.48 12.63
C ALA A 102 5.91 -23.31 12.67
N ASN A 103 6.94 -22.73 12.07
CA ASN A 103 8.25 -23.37 11.93
C ASN A 103 9.14 -23.24 13.17
N SER A 104 8.72 -22.44 14.15
CA SER A 104 9.47 -22.20 15.38
C SER A 104 8.56 -21.82 16.54
N SER A 105 9.07 -21.99 17.79
CA SER A 105 8.37 -21.55 18.99
C SER A 105 8.13 -20.03 19.03
N LYS A 106 9.04 -19.25 18.45
CA LYS A 106 8.91 -17.79 18.35
C LYS A 106 7.78 -17.40 17.39
N GLU A 107 7.68 -18.09 16.28
CA GLU A 107 6.60 -17.87 15.30
C GLU A 107 5.24 -18.27 15.90
N ASN A 108 5.17 -19.39 16.61
CA ASN A 108 3.98 -19.81 17.37
C ASN A 108 3.50 -18.72 18.33
N GLU A 109 4.41 -18.13 19.09
CA GLU A 109 4.08 -17.05 20.02
C GLU A 109 3.60 -15.79 19.31
N SER A 110 4.21 -15.45 18.16
CA SER A 110 3.81 -14.33 17.30
C SER A 110 2.39 -14.52 16.80
N ILE A 111 2.09 -15.68 16.21
CA ILE A 111 0.77 -16.02 15.69
C ILE A 111 -0.28 -15.95 16.82
N LYS A 112 0.00 -16.55 17.97
CA LYS A 112 -0.92 -16.54 19.11
C LYS A 112 -1.25 -15.13 19.58
N LYS A 113 -0.25 -14.28 19.76
CA LYS A 113 -0.43 -12.88 20.15
C LYS A 113 -1.23 -12.09 19.12
N ALA A 114 -0.95 -12.33 17.83
CA ALA A 114 -1.66 -11.66 16.73
C ALA A 114 -3.14 -12.07 16.71
N LEU A 115 -3.45 -13.35 16.84
CA LEU A 115 -4.84 -13.85 16.88
C LEU A 115 -5.61 -13.27 18.09
N GLU A 116 -4.98 -13.23 19.25
CA GLU A 116 -5.56 -12.66 20.47
C GLU A 116 -5.84 -11.16 20.29
N TYR A 117 -4.87 -10.42 19.77
CA TYR A 117 -5.01 -8.98 19.52
C TYR A 117 -6.09 -8.65 18.50
N MET A 118 -6.15 -9.41 17.39
CA MET A 118 -7.10 -9.21 16.32
C MET A 118 -8.48 -9.79 16.61
N GLY A 119 -8.63 -10.58 17.68
CA GLY A 119 -9.86 -11.29 18.00
C GLY A 119 -10.29 -12.28 16.92
N LEU A 120 -9.31 -12.95 16.29
CA LEU A 120 -9.51 -13.94 15.23
C LEU A 120 -9.21 -15.34 15.73
N GLN A 121 -9.73 -16.35 15.00
CA GLN A 121 -9.50 -17.76 15.33
C GLN A 121 -8.67 -18.42 14.22
N GLU A 122 -7.78 -19.33 14.60
CA GLU A 122 -7.07 -20.17 13.64
C GLU A 122 -8.06 -20.99 12.79
N ASN A 123 -7.71 -21.22 11.53
CA ASN A 123 -8.49 -21.92 10.53
C ASN A 123 -9.81 -21.25 10.10
N ASP A 124 -10.14 -20.08 10.62
CA ASP A 124 -11.27 -19.28 10.11
C ASP A 124 -10.95 -18.69 8.74
N ALA A 125 -11.96 -18.53 7.91
CA ALA A 125 -11.83 -17.77 6.68
C ALA A 125 -11.67 -16.29 7.02
N ILE A 126 -10.65 -15.63 6.46
CA ILE A 126 -10.48 -14.18 6.63
C ILE A 126 -11.55 -13.38 5.90
N LYS A 127 -11.96 -13.87 4.73
CA LYS A 127 -13.04 -13.28 3.93
C LYS A 127 -14.37 -13.33 4.67
N GLY A 128 -15.03 -12.19 4.76
CA GLY A 128 -16.28 -12.04 5.50
C GLY A 128 -16.10 -11.68 6.98
N THR A 129 -14.88 -11.51 7.44
CA THR A 129 -14.60 -10.97 8.79
C THR A 129 -15.26 -9.59 8.94
N LYS A 130 -16.01 -9.42 10.04
CA LYS A 130 -16.66 -8.14 10.34
C LYS A 130 -15.62 -7.08 10.62
N ILE A 131 -15.77 -5.92 10.01
CA ILE A 131 -14.97 -4.72 10.23
C ILE A 131 -15.84 -3.60 10.81
N ASP A 132 -15.23 -2.66 11.50
CA ASP A 132 -15.87 -1.49 12.10
C ASP A 132 -15.45 -0.21 11.37
N ALA A 133 -14.27 -0.24 10.73
CA ALA A 133 -13.77 0.88 9.96
C ALA A 133 -13.01 0.45 8.69
N ALA A 134 -12.93 1.36 7.72
CA ALA A 134 -12.14 1.24 6.51
C ALA A 134 -11.29 2.49 6.30
N PHE A 135 -10.02 2.30 5.95
CA PHE A 135 -9.09 3.38 5.69
C PHE A 135 -8.43 3.22 4.33
N ILE A 136 -8.55 4.24 3.48
CA ILE A 136 -7.81 4.36 2.22
C ILE A 136 -6.86 5.54 2.38
N GLY A 137 -5.58 5.31 2.39
CA GLY A 137 -4.54 6.32 2.61
C GLY A 137 -3.16 5.65 2.71
N SER A 138 -2.17 6.32 2.82
CA SER A 138 -1.79 7.71 2.83
C SER A 138 -0.81 7.96 1.67
N CYS A 139 0.49 8.26 1.94
CA CYS A 139 1.47 8.56 0.89
C CYS A 139 1.80 7.36 -0.02
N THR A 140 1.66 6.12 0.45
CA THR A 140 2.03 4.90 -0.27
C THR A 140 0.87 4.32 -1.08
N ASN A 141 -0.34 4.28 -0.53
CA ASN A 141 -1.49 3.60 -1.13
C ASN A 141 -2.71 4.51 -1.31
N SER A 142 -2.50 5.78 -1.60
CA SER A 142 -3.54 6.74 -1.95
C SER A 142 -3.01 7.75 -2.98
N ARG A 143 -2.29 7.24 -3.98
CA ARG A 143 -1.88 8.03 -5.14
C ARG A 143 -3.07 8.24 -6.07
N LEU A 144 -2.96 9.13 -7.04
CA LEU A 144 -4.07 9.46 -7.91
C LEU A 144 -4.64 8.23 -8.66
N SER A 145 -3.76 7.32 -9.10
CA SER A 145 -4.15 6.05 -9.71
C SER A 145 -4.95 5.15 -8.77
N ASP A 146 -4.53 5.06 -7.50
CA ASP A 146 -5.22 4.24 -6.49
C ASP A 146 -6.61 4.82 -6.19
N LEU A 147 -6.70 6.14 -6.07
CA LEU A 147 -7.98 6.84 -5.86
C LEU A 147 -8.94 6.64 -7.03
N ARG A 148 -8.45 6.66 -8.28
CA ARG A 148 -9.28 6.36 -9.46
C ARG A 148 -9.84 4.94 -9.43
N VAL A 149 -9.01 3.96 -9.09
CA VAL A 149 -9.44 2.54 -8.95
C VAL A 149 -10.47 2.42 -7.83
N ALA A 150 -10.20 2.98 -6.66
CA ALA A 150 -11.15 2.94 -5.54
C ALA A 150 -12.47 3.65 -5.88
N ALA A 151 -12.43 4.82 -6.53
CA ALA A 151 -13.60 5.55 -6.96
C ALA A 151 -14.45 4.73 -7.94
N SER A 152 -13.84 4.02 -8.90
CA SER A 152 -14.55 3.17 -9.86
C SER A 152 -15.31 2.02 -9.18
N ILE A 153 -14.79 1.54 -8.04
CA ILE A 153 -15.46 0.49 -7.23
C ILE A 153 -16.62 1.09 -6.43
N LEU A 154 -16.45 2.33 -5.94
CA LEU A 154 -17.41 3.01 -5.06
C LEU A 154 -18.55 3.69 -5.80
N GLU A 155 -18.39 3.96 -7.09
CA GLU A 155 -19.38 4.68 -7.88
C GLU A 155 -20.77 4.03 -7.80
N GLY A 156 -21.76 4.82 -7.41
CA GLY A 156 -23.13 4.37 -7.22
C GLY A 156 -23.38 3.48 -5.99
N LYS A 157 -22.35 3.23 -5.17
CA LYS A 157 -22.46 2.40 -3.96
C LYS A 157 -22.43 3.25 -2.69
N LYS A 158 -22.76 2.62 -1.59
CA LYS A 158 -22.71 3.18 -0.23
C LYS A 158 -21.94 2.24 0.68
N ILE A 159 -21.19 2.81 1.62
CA ILE A 159 -20.63 2.03 2.73
C ILE A 159 -21.76 1.40 3.56
N ALA A 160 -21.48 0.27 4.19
CA ALA A 160 -22.44 -0.36 5.07
C ALA A 160 -22.74 0.52 6.29
N PRO A 161 -23.99 0.50 6.79
CA PRO A 161 -24.32 1.25 8.01
C PRO A 161 -23.44 0.85 9.19
N GLY A 162 -22.97 1.86 9.94
CA GLY A 162 -22.12 1.67 11.12
C GLY A 162 -20.63 1.53 10.83
N ILE A 163 -20.21 1.52 9.57
CA ILE A 163 -18.79 1.52 9.20
C ILE A 163 -18.29 2.97 9.14
N LYS A 164 -17.18 3.25 9.82
CA LYS A 164 -16.43 4.50 9.67
C LYS A 164 -15.46 4.34 8.50
N ALA A 165 -15.62 5.11 7.43
CA ALA A 165 -14.76 5.05 6.26
C ALA A 165 -14.03 6.38 6.05
N ILE A 166 -12.72 6.32 5.90
CA ILE A 166 -11.84 7.49 5.80
C ILE A 166 -10.96 7.34 4.56
N CYS A 167 -10.85 8.41 3.78
CA CYS A 167 -9.91 8.51 2.68
C CYS A 167 -8.97 9.70 2.90
N VAL A 168 -7.66 9.43 2.84
CA VAL A 168 -6.59 10.42 2.98
C VAL A 168 -5.72 10.39 1.73
N PRO A 169 -5.82 11.38 0.83
CA PRO A 169 -4.99 11.45 -0.36
C PRO A 169 -3.50 11.50 -0.05
N GLY A 170 -2.67 10.90 -0.91
CA GLY A 170 -1.24 10.70 -0.70
C GLY A 170 -0.39 11.97 -0.59
N SER A 171 -0.86 13.08 -1.14
CA SER A 171 -0.25 14.40 -1.01
C SER A 171 -1.27 15.50 -1.32
N SER A 172 -0.93 16.75 -0.98
CA SER A 172 -1.79 17.91 -1.32
C SER A 172 -1.96 18.09 -2.83
N THR A 173 -0.97 17.74 -3.64
CA THR A 173 -1.08 17.74 -5.09
C THR A 173 -2.04 16.65 -5.55
N VAL A 174 -1.88 15.42 -5.06
CA VAL A 174 -2.81 14.31 -5.38
C VAL A 174 -4.23 14.65 -4.97
N LYS A 175 -4.43 15.28 -3.80
CA LYS A 175 -5.75 15.72 -3.36
C LYS A 175 -6.37 16.70 -4.36
N LYS A 176 -5.62 17.73 -4.74
CA LYS A 176 -6.06 18.74 -5.70
C LYS A 176 -6.42 18.14 -7.06
N ASP A 177 -5.58 17.22 -7.55
CA ASP A 177 -5.80 16.53 -8.82
C ASP A 177 -7.06 15.65 -8.75
N ALA A 178 -7.22 14.87 -7.69
CA ALA A 178 -8.40 14.05 -7.44
C ALA A 178 -9.70 14.88 -7.35
N GLU A 179 -9.66 16.02 -6.67
CA GLU A 179 -10.79 16.95 -6.58
C GLU A 179 -11.11 17.58 -7.95
N SER A 180 -10.10 17.88 -8.77
CA SER A 180 -10.32 18.39 -10.13
C SER A 180 -11.01 17.37 -11.04
N GLU A 181 -10.79 16.07 -10.80
CA GLU A 181 -11.44 14.97 -11.48
C GLU A 181 -12.80 14.60 -10.86
N GLY A 182 -13.16 15.19 -9.72
CA GLY A 182 -14.41 14.92 -9.00
C GLY A 182 -14.43 13.61 -8.22
N LEU A 183 -13.27 12.99 -7.99
CA LEU A 183 -13.18 11.73 -7.23
C LEU A 183 -13.63 11.90 -5.79
N ASP A 184 -13.33 13.04 -5.15
CA ASP A 184 -13.80 13.43 -3.83
C ASP A 184 -15.32 13.27 -3.67
N LYS A 185 -16.08 13.69 -4.69
CA LYS A 185 -17.54 13.60 -4.69
C LYS A 185 -18.04 12.16 -4.69
N ILE A 186 -17.32 11.25 -5.36
CA ILE A 186 -17.64 9.82 -5.38
C ILE A 186 -17.41 9.24 -3.98
N PHE A 187 -16.25 9.50 -3.36
CA PHE A 187 -15.95 9.05 -2.01
C PHE A 187 -16.95 9.59 -0.98
N ILE A 188 -17.21 10.90 -0.97
CA ILE A 188 -18.18 11.54 -0.07
C ILE A 188 -19.59 10.96 -0.31
N SER A 189 -19.99 10.81 -1.58
CA SER A 189 -21.27 10.21 -1.92
C SER A 189 -21.39 8.78 -1.43
N ALA A 190 -20.31 7.99 -1.48
CA ALA A 190 -20.28 6.64 -0.93
C ALA A 190 -20.35 6.61 0.60
N GLY A 191 -20.02 7.70 1.29
CA GLY A 191 -20.06 7.83 2.74
C GLY A 191 -18.68 7.89 3.40
N PHE A 192 -17.61 8.06 2.62
CA PHE A 192 -16.27 8.27 3.16
C PHE A 192 -16.10 9.71 3.67
N GLU A 193 -15.32 9.86 4.73
CA GLU A 193 -14.73 11.12 5.11
C GLU A 193 -13.55 11.41 4.18
N TRP A 194 -13.64 12.48 3.40
CA TRP A 194 -12.56 12.96 2.54
C TRP A 194 -11.71 13.97 3.33
N ARG A 195 -10.47 13.61 3.61
CA ARG A 195 -9.63 14.38 4.55
C ARG A 195 -8.46 15.07 3.86
N GLU A 196 -7.74 15.88 4.64
CA GLU A 196 -6.48 16.47 4.22
C GLU A 196 -5.38 15.42 4.13
N SER A 197 -4.41 15.65 3.22
CA SER A 197 -3.27 14.79 3.04
C SER A 197 -2.38 14.75 4.28
N GLY A 198 -1.92 13.57 4.64
CA GLY A 198 -1.05 13.35 5.80
C GLY A 198 -0.95 11.88 6.14
N CYS A 199 -0.27 11.57 7.25
CA CYS A 199 -0.15 10.19 7.72
C CYS A 199 -1.45 9.67 8.33
N SER A 200 -2.21 10.53 9.05
CA SER A 200 -3.50 10.18 9.65
C SER A 200 -3.44 8.81 10.35
N MET A 201 -4.36 7.91 10.03
CA MET A 201 -4.47 6.59 10.66
C MET A 201 -3.31 5.63 10.36
N CYS A 202 -2.51 5.87 9.33
CA CYS A 202 -1.33 5.05 9.04
C CYS A 202 -0.32 5.05 10.20
N PHE A 203 -0.23 6.17 10.91
CA PHE A 203 0.72 6.38 12.01
C PHE A 203 0.06 6.97 13.26
N PHE A 204 -1.26 7.11 13.29
CA PHE A 204 -2.02 7.78 14.35
C PHE A 204 -1.51 9.20 14.67
N ALA A 205 -1.06 9.91 13.65
CA ALA A 205 -0.61 11.29 13.77
C ALA A 205 -1.79 12.26 13.90
N GLY A 206 -1.60 13.32 14.69
CA GLY A 206 -2.63 14.35 14.86
C GLY A 206 -3.73 14.02 15.87
N GLY A 207 -3.56 12.99 16.70
CA GLY A 207 -4.54 12.58 17.72
C GLY A 207 -5.74 11.80 17.16
N GLU A 208 -5.68 11.41 15.89
CA GLU A 208 -6.70 10.54 15.30
C GLU A 208 -6.53 9.10 15.77
N SER A 209 -7.61 8.43 16.10
CA SER A 209 -7.63 7.02 16.48
C SER A 209 -8.94 6.36 16.06
N PHE A 210 -8.90 5.04 15.98
CA PHE A 210 -10.10 4.22 16.01
C PHE A 210 -10.50 3.94 17.46
N GLY A 211 -11.72 3.46 17.69
CA GLY A 211 -12.21 3.10 19.00
C GLY A 211 -11.52 1.84 19.53
N GLU A 212 -11.70 1.60 20.85
CA GLU A 212 -11.22 0.36 21.47
C GLU A 212 -11.95 -0.85 20.83
N ASN A 213 -11.18 -1.88 20.50
CA ASN A 213 -11.66 -3.12 19.87
C ASN A 213 -12.29 -2.94 18.48
N GLU A 214 -12.13 -1.81 17.81
CA GLU A 214 -12.54 -1.63 16.42
C GLU A 214 -11.57 -2.35 15.47
N ARG A 215 -12.12 -3.14 14.57
CA ARG A 215 -11.36 -3.80 13.51
C ARG A 215 -11.37 -2.96 12.24
N VAL A 216 -10.18 -2.67 11.76
CA VAL A 216 -9.99 -1.79 10.61
C VAL A 216 -9.44 -2.59 9.44
N ILE A 217 -9.98 -2.36 8.23
CA ILE A 217 -9.32 -2.75 6.98
C ILE A 217 -8.65 -1.51 6.38
N SER A 218 -7.41 -1.64 5.95
CA SER A 218 -6.67 -0.51 5.35
C SER A 218 -5.89 -0.94 4.11
N THR A 219 -5.62 0.04 3.26
CA THR A 219 -4.67 -0.09 2.14
C THR A 219 -3.25 0.11 2.59
#